data_70b22bdf4ed8a5abcf3b292ec4b42b42
#
_entry.id   70b22bdf4ed8a5abcf3b292ec4b42b42
#
_cell.length_a   1.000
_cell.length_b   1.000
_cell.length_c   1.000
_cell.angle_alpha   90.00
_cell.angle_beta   90.00
_cell.angle_gamma   90.00
#
_symmetry.space_group_name_H-M   'P 1'
#
loop_
_entity.id
_entity.type
_entity.pdbx_description
1 polymer ?
#
loop_
_entity_poly.entity_id
_entity_poly.type
_entity_poly.pdbx_seq_one_letter_code
_entity_poly.pdbx_strand_id
1 'polypeptide(L)'
;MNIYMKPSFAILYKTFHYTIKISGDRTGMISKKTTFTLTVQFLILVLFTGQAYAWFGRTHLAIAKAAGYRYWYNAAAADLAKLKAGDIERFNHYVDNPKGTVITPGMVLRQAERYNDPHDKSGHLYGAILASVRQYIKDKNEGRNPEDVMAYCVHYVGDLSMPLHNTPFDEFNKKYHMQLDGIIDDEILDNVSKIKINHISIKSENDLIREIVRIANISMKLGFRLEAENRLMTKDEAYRQVGLSASLLKAILVYVDSK
;
A
#
# COMPACT_ATOMS: atom_id res chain seq x y z
N MET A 1 -23.69 -22.47 28.34
CA MET A 1 -22.37 -23.04 28.59
C MET A 1 -21.40 -22.20 27.71
N ASN A 2 -20.79 -21.18 28.34
CA ASN A 2 -19.92 -20.21 27.67
C ASN A 2 -18.52 -20.78 27.52
N ILE A 3 -18.01 -20.83 26.30
CA ILE A 3 -16.58 -21.06 26.06
C ILE A 3 -16.06 -19.87 25.28
N TYR A 4 -15.51 -18.90 26.03
CA TYR A 4 -14.65 -17.85 25.50
C TYR A 4 -13.26 -18.47 25.23
N MET A 5 -12.88 -18.64 23.95
CA MET A 5 -11.48 -18.84 23.59
C MET A 5 -10.82 -17.49 23.38
N LYS A 6 -9.94 -17.10 24.31
CA LYS A 6 -8.93 -16.06 24.09
C LYS A 6 -7.78 -16.67 23.29
N PRO A 7 -7.33 -16.10 22.17
CA PRO A 7 -6.04 -16.45 21.61
C PRO A 7 -4.95 -15.65 22.36
N SER A 8 -4.23 -16.35 23.25
CA SER A 8 -2.97 -15.85 23.79
C SER A 8 -1.89 -15.94 22.70
N PHE A 9 -1.55 -14.84 22.07
CA PHE A 9 -0.29 -14.70 21.35
C PHE A 9 0.85 -14.52 22.38
N ALA A 10 1.32 -15.63 22.92
CA ALA A 10 2.59 -15.68 23.62
C ALA A 10 3.69 -15.83 22.57
N ILE A 11 4.24 -14.70 22.12
CA ILE A 11 5.52 -14.70 21.41
C ILE A 11 6.58 -15.12 22.41
N LEU A 12 7.08 -16.34 22.25
CA LEU A 12 8.21 -16.87 23.00
C LEU A 12 9.48 -16.07 22.64
N TYR A 13 9.76 -15.00 23.36
CA TYR A 13 11.10 -14.44 23.45
C TYR A 13 11.97 -15.39 24.31
N LYS A 14 12.54 -16.41 23.71
CA LYS A 14 13.69 -17.09 24.29
C LYS A 14 14.89 -16.18 24.12
N THR A 15 15.13 -15.34 25.11
CA THR A 15 16.39 -14.62 25.26
C THR A 15 17.50 -15.64 25.52
N PHE A 16 18.30 -15.94 24.51
CA PHE A 16 19.54 -16.68 24.69
C PHE A 16 20.54 -15.76 25.39
N HIS A 17 20.67 -15.89 26.70
CA HIS A 17 21.76 -15.28 27.42
C HIS A 17 23.03 -16.10 27.18
N TYR A 18 23.85 -15.64 26.24
CA TYR A 18 25.25 -16.10 26.17
C TYR A 18 26.07 -15.27 27.10
N THR A 19 26.50 -15.87 28.22
CA THR A 19 27.52 -15.29 29.12
C THR A 19 28.85 -15.36 28.40
N ILE A 20 29.34 -14.23 27.90
CA ILE A 20 30.69 -14.14 27.34
C ILE A 20 31.66 -14.03 28.50
N LYS A 21 32.38 -15.12 28.81
CA LYS A 21 33.56 -15.09 29.67
C LYS A 21 34.69 -14.47 28.86
N ILE A 22 34.99 -13.21 29.12
CA ILE A 22 36.17 -12.55 28.56
C ILE A 22 37.38 -13.00 29.39
N SER A 23 38.12 -13.99 28.90
CA SER A 23 39.47 -14.31 29.38
C SER A 23 40.38 -13.29 28.71
N GLY A 24 41.01 -12.46 29.54
CA GLY A 24 41.94 -11.44 29.06
C GLY A 24 43.22 -12.05 28.51
N ASP A 25 43.39 -11.95 27.21
CA ASP A 25 44.69 -12.05 26.58
C ASP A 25 44.96 -10.78 25.78
N ARG A 26 46.15 -10.18 26.04
CA ARG A 26 46.50 -8.82 25.58
C ARG A 26 47.11 -8.83 24.17
N THR A 27 46.49 -9.50 23.24
CA THR A 27 46.87 -9.38 21.82
C THR A 27 45.59 -9.06 21.02
N GLY A 28 45.55 -7.86 20.46
CA GLY A 28 44.38 -7.27 19.80
C GLY A 28 43.87 -7.98 18.52
N MET A 29 43.73 -9.30 18.58
CA MET A 29 43.09 -10.10 17.53
C MET A 29 41.64 -10.34 17.90
N ILE A 30 40.75 -9.67 17.19
CA ILE A 30 39.31 -9.97 17.21
C ILE A 30 39.14 -11.45 16.84
N SER A 31 38.59 -12.24 17.75
CA SER A 31 38.40 -13.68 17.54
C SER A 31 37.51 -13.91 16.29
N LYS A 32 37.82 -14.92 15.47
CA LYS A 32 37.04 -15.31 14.30
C LYS A 32 35.55 -15.51 14.64
N LYS A 33 35.23 -15.95 15.86
CA LYS A 33 33.84 -16.08 16.35
C LYS A 33 33.17 -14.72 16.54
N THR A 34 33.85 -13.70 17.06
CA THR A 34 33.32 -12.35 17.24
C THR A 34 33.06 -11.69 15.87
N THR A 35 33.97 -11.89 14.92
CA THR A 35 33.82 -11.40 13.54
C THR A 35 32.62 -12.08 12.88
N PHE A 36 32.44 -13.39 13.03
CA PHE A 36 31.32 -14.14 12.48
C PHE A 36 29.96 -13.65 13.04
N THR A 37 29.89 -13.44 14.37
CA THR A 37 28.64 -12.94 15.02
C THR A 37 28.28 -11.54 14.56
N LEU A 38 29.25 -10.62 14.44
CA LEU A 38 29.06 -9.27 13.94
C LEU A 38 28.64 -9.28 12.46
N THR A 39 29.21 -10.17 11.64
CA THR A 39 28.85 -10.32 10.23
C THR A 39 27.43 -10.85 10.08
N VAL A 40 27.03 -11.84 10.89
CA VAL A 40 25.64 -12.37 10.87
C VAL A 40 24.63 -11.33 11.34
N GLN A 41 24.94 -10.56 12.39
CA GLN A 41 24.09 -9.47 12.85
C GLN A 41 23.98 -8.35 11.79
N PHE A 42 25.08 -8.02 11.12
CA PHE A 42 25.06 -7.04 10.03
C PHE A 42 24.28 -7.56 8.81
N LEU A 43 24.41 -8.85 8.46
CA LEU A 43 23.64 -9.48 7.38
C LEU A 43 22.15 -9.51 7.71
N ILE A 44 21.78 -9.80 8.94
CA ILE A 44 20.37 -9.76 9.39
C ILE A 44 19.85 -8.32 9.31
N LEU A 45 20.63 -7.32 9.72
CA LEU A 45 20.24 -5.90 9.60
C LEU A 45 20.04 -5.47 8.14
N VAL A 46 20.87 -5.96 7.22
CA VAL A 46 20.77 -5.64 5.78
C VAL A 46 19.58 -6.34 5.11
N LEU A 47 19.13 -7.49 5.62
CA LEU A 47 17.97 -8.21 5.10
C LEU A 47 16.63 -7.56 5.48
N PHE A 48 16.64 -6.60 6.43
CA PHE A 48 15.45 -5.82 6.80
C PHE A 48 15.37 -4.45 6.12
N THR A 49 16.28 -4.13 5.20
CA THR A 49 16.23 -2.85 4.47
C THR A 49 15.37 -2.97 3.23
N GLY A 50 14.19 -2.38 3.27
CA GLY A 50 13.51 -1.87 2.08
C GLY A 50 12.35 -2.69 1.54
N GLN A 51 11.33 -2.92 2.34
CA GLN A 51 9.99 -3.12 1.78
C GLN A 51 9.27 -1.77 1.82
N ALA A 52 9.08 -1.16 0.65
CA ALA A 52 8.16 -0.05 0.51
C ALA A 52 6.75 -0.62 0.74
N TYR A 53 6.12 -0.24 1.83
CA TYR A 53 4.71 -0.51 2.08
C TYR A 53 3.92 0.71 1.57
N ALA A 54 2.78 0.45 0.95
CA ALA A 54 1.70 1.39 0.70
C ALA A 54 1.22 2.04 2.01
N TRP A 55 0.20 2.90 2.00
CA TRP A 55 -0.48 3.28 3.24
C TRP A 55 -0.47 2.10 4.21
N PHE A 56 -0.08 2.29 5.46
CA PHE A 56 -0.06 1.17 6.40
C PHE A 56 -1.42 0.51 6.51
N GLY A 57 -1.45 -0.77 6.89
CA GLY A 57 -2.65 -1.59 6.82
C GLY A 57 -3.89 -0.98 7.45
N ARG A 58 -3.77 -0.24 8.59
CA ARG A 58 -4.91 0.40 9.25
C ARG A 58 -5.52 1.53 8.41
N THR A 59 -4.71 2.22 7.62
CA THR A 59 -5.18 3.27 6.71
C THR A 59 -6.02 2.67 5.58
N HIS A 60 -5.59 1.56 4.95
CA HIS A 60 -6.41 0.82 3.97
C HIS A 60 -7.72 0.33 4.57
N LEU A 61 -7.68 -0.25 5.78
CA LEU A 61 -8.88 -0.69 6.49
C LEU A 61 -9.85 0.49 6.74
N ALA A 62 -9.34 1.65 7.11
CA ALA A 62 -10.16 2.84 7.36
C ALA A 62 -10.78 3.40 6.08
N ILE A 63 -10.05 3.43 4.96
CA ILE A 63 -10.56 3.80 3.62
C ILE A 63 -11.74 2.88 3.26
N ALA A 64 -11.53 1.58 3.34
CA ALA A 64 -12.54 0.57 3.02
C ALA A 64 -13.78 0.70 3.90
N LYS A 65 -13.59 0.89 5.21
CA LYS A 65 -14.66 1.08 6.18
C LYS A 65 -15.45 2.37 5.92
N ALA A 66 -14.76 3.48 5.65
CA ALA A 66 -15.39 4.76 5.31
C ALA A 66 -16.21 4.68 4.02
N ALA A 67 -15.72 3.96 3.01
CA ALA A 67 -16.43 3.74 1.75
C ALA A 67 -17.66 2.83 1.88
N GLY A 68 -17.80 2.11 3.00
CA GLY A 68 -18.88 1.14 3.23
C GLY A 68 -18.63 -0.24 2.62
N TYR A 69 -17.38 -0.61 2.33
CA TYR A 69 -17.05 -1.95 1.86
C TYR A 69 -17.34 -2.98 2.95
N ARG A 70 -18.18 -3.96 2.64
CA ARG A 70 -18.64 -4.96 3.62
C ARG A 70 -17.49 -5.73 4.28
N TYR A 71 -16.48 -6.09 3.48
CA TYR A 71 -15.32 -6.88 3.93
C TYR A 71 -14.08 -6.01 4.14
N TRP A 72 -14.28 -4.80 4.70
CA TRP A 72 -13.25 -3.78 4.89
C TRP A 72 -11.98 -4.31 5.59
N TYR A 73 -12.09 -5.33 6.43
CA TYR A 73 -10.97 -5.98 7.13
C TYR A 73 -10.02 -6.74 6.20
N ASN A 74 -10.38 -6.97 4.93
CA ASN A 74 -9.53 -7.59 3.91
C ASN A 74 -8.73 -6.56 3.09
N ALA A 75 -8.88 -5.27 3.34
CA ALA A 75 -8.27 -4.20 2.53
C ALA A 75 -6.72 -4.19 2.52
N ALA A 76 -6.06 -4.91 3.42
CA ALA A 76 -4.61 -5.09 3.44
C ALA A 76 -4.15 -6.40 2.74
N ALA A 77 -5.05 -7.12 2.04
CA ALA A 77 -4.74 -8.43 1.45
C ALA A 77 -3.63 -8.36 0.40
N ALA A 78 -3.59 -7.31 -0.42
CA ALA A 78 -2.58 -7.13 -1.46
C ALA A 78 -1.15 -7.01 -0.88
N ASP A 79 -0.97 -6.28 0.23
CA ASP A 79 0.31 -6.21 0.93
C ASP A 79 0.80 -7.56 1.45
N LEU A 80 -0.12 -8.37 1.95
CA LEU A 80 0.20 -9.74 2.38
C LEU A 80 0.57 -10.63 1.18
N ALA A 81 -0.11 -10.43 0.05
CA ALA A 81 0.15 -11.17 -1.18
C ALA A 81 1.55 -10.89 -1.73
N LYS A 82 2.06 -9.66 -1.63
CA LYS A 82 3.44 -9.30 -2.05
C LYS A 82 4.50 -10.22 -1.44
N LEU A 83 4.28 -10.69 -0.22
CA LEU A 83 5.21 -11.59 0.47
C LEU A 83 5.38 -12.95 -0.25
N LYS A 84 4.40 -13.37 -1.05
CA LYS A 84 4.39 -14.64 -1.77
C LYS A 84 4.49 -14.46 -3.29
N ALA A 85 3.78 -13.50 -3.85
CA ALA A 85 3.73 -13.25 -5.29
C ALA A 85 4.91 -12.39 -5.79
N GLY A 86 5.61 -11.67 -4.89
CA GLY A 86 6.77 -10.86 -5.26
C GLY A 86 6.44 -9.79 -6.29
N ASP A 87 7.18 -9.75 -7.40
CA ASP A 87 7.08 -8.72 -8.44
C ASP A 87 5.73 -8.74 -9.19
N ILE A 88 5.05 -9.88 -9.26
CA ILE A 88 3.70 -9.98 -9.83
C ILE A 88 2.75 -9.04 -9.09
N GLU A 89 2.83 -8.98 -7.76
CA GLU A 89 1.96 -8.13 -6.96
C GLU A 89 2.57 -6.74 -6.72
N ARG A 90 3.90 -6.66 -6.51
CA ARG A 90 4.58 -5.42 -6.14
C ARG A 90 4.35 -4.28 -7.11
N PHE A 91 4.34 -4.55 -8.42
CA PHE A 91 4.21 -3.52 -9.45
C PHE A 91 2.78 -3.02 -9.65
N ASN A 92 1.79 -3.63 -8.98
CA ASN A 92 0.41 -3.16 -8.94
C ASN A 92 0.21 -1.96 -8.00
N HIS A 93 1.18 -1.64 -7.13
CA HIS A 93 1.03 -0.68 -6.02
C HIS A 93 1.49 0.73 -6.32
N TYR A 94 2.22 0.98 -7.40
CA TYR A 94 2.80 2.29 -7.69
C TYR A 94 2.92 2.55 -9.19
N VAL A 95 3.25 3.78 -9.53
CA VAL A 95 3.71 4.18 -10.88
C VAL A 95 4.83 5.20 -10.73
N ASP A 96 6.00 4.89 -11.32
CA ASP A 96 7.14 5.80 -11.39
C ASP A 96 6.90 6.86 -12.50
N ASN A 97 6.28 7.99 -12.12
CA ASN A 97 6.05 9.08 -13.05
C ASN A 97 7.15 10.14 -12.92
N PRO A 98 7.93 10.39 -13.97
CA PRO A 98 8.88 11.50 -13.98
C PRO A 98 8.20 12.84 -13.74
N LYS A 99 8.96 13.81 -13.19
CA LYS A 99 8.47 15.17 -12.96
C LYS A 99 8.01 15.82 -14.29
N GLY A 100 6.87 16.44 -14.26
CA GLY A 100 6.25 17.05 -15.45
C GLY A 100 5.30 16.10 -16.20
N THR A 101 5.17 14.85 -15.77
CA THR A 101 4.16 13.92 -16.31
C THR A 101 2.75 14.46 -16.10
N VAL A 102 1.90 14.27 -17.10
CA VAL A 102 0.44 14.44 -17.01
C VAL A 102 -0.19 13.08 -17.21
N ILE A 103 -0.84 12.57 -16.19
CA ILE A 103 -1.51 11.26 -16.26
C ILE A 103 -2.76 11.39 -17.13
N THR A 104 -2.94 10.46 -18.08
CA THR A 104 -4.00 10.48 -19.10
C THR A 104 -4.81 9.19 -19.10
N PRO A 105 -6.04 9.18 -19.64
CA PRO A 105 -6.84 7.97 -19.82
C PRO A 105 -6.10 6.85 -20.58
N GLY A 106 -5.33 7.23 -21.61
CA GLY A 106 -4.53 6.25 -22.37
C GLY A 106 -3.45 5.55 -21.55
N MET A 107 -2.90 6.21 -20.51
CA MET A 107 -1.96 5.55 -19.59
C MET A 107 -2.67 4.50 -18.75
N VAL A 108 -3.85 4.79 -18.22
CA VAL A 108 -4.64 3.83 -17.44
C VAL A 108 -4.97 2.59 -18.27
N LEU A 109 -5.42 2.78 -19.51
CA LEU A 109 -5.76 1.68 -20.41
C LEU A 109 -4.54 0.80 -20.73
N ARG A 110 -3.40 1.38 -21.11
CA ARG A 110 -2.17 0.63 -21.37
C ARG A 110 -1.63 -0.10 -20.14
N GLN A 111 -1.80 0.47 -18.95
CA GLN A 111 -1.42 -0.18 -17.70
C GLN A 111 -2.34 -1.35 -17.36
N ALA A 112 -3.63 -1.28 -17.68
CA ALA A 112 -4.56 -2.38 -17.45
C ALA A 112 -4.19 -3.64 -18.27
N GLU A 113 -3.56 -3.48 -19.43
CA GLU A 113 -3.03 -4.58 -20.25
C GLU A 113 -1.79 -5.24 -19.62
N ARG A 114 -1.13 -4.56 -18.67
CA ARG A 114 0.08 -5.02 -17.98
C ARG A 114 -0.18 -5.43 -16.53
N TYR A 115 -1.45 -5.51 -16.13
CA TYR A 115 -1.80 -5.94 -14.78
C TYR A 115 -1.17 -7.30 -14.45
N ASN A 116 -0.49 -7.39 -13.32
CA ASN A 116 0.28 -8.54 -12.87
C ASN A 116 1.51 -8.88 -13.73
N ASP A 117 2.02 -7.97 -14.55
CA ASP A 117 3.26 -8.18 -15.30
C ASP A 117 4.48 -8.00 -14.36
N PRO A 118 5.23 -9.09 -14.05
CA PRO A 118 6.40 -9.00 -13.18
C PRO A 118 7.61 -8.29 -13.81
N HIS A 119 7.51 -7.89 -15.07
CA HIS A 119 8.59 -7.21 -15.80
C HIS A 119 8.37 -5.69 -15.91
N ASP A 120 7.17 -5.19 -15.60
CA ASP A 120 6.85 -3.75 -15.64
C ASP A 120 7.33 -3.01 -14.39
N LYS A 121 8.65 -2.82 -14.30
CA LYS A 121 9.30 -2.15 -13.16
C LYS A 121 8.88 -0.71 -12.93
N SER A 122 8.28 -0.05 -13.92
CA SER A 122 7.70 1.30 -13.76
C SER A 122 6.38 1.30 -13.00
N GLY A 123 5.82 0.14 -12.77
CA GLY A 123 4.54 -0.04 -12.07
C GLY A 123 3.32 0.30 -12.93
N HIS A 124 2.17 -0.23 -12.50
CA HIS A 124 0.93 -0.09 -13.28
C HIS A 124 -0.31 0.04 -12.37
N LEU A 125 -0.19 0.73 -11.24
CA LEU A 125 -1.26 0.94 -10.25
C LEU A 125 -2.59 1.39 -10.86
N TYR A 126 -2.56 2.31 -11.80
CA TYR A 126 -3.80 2.84 -12.41
C TYR A 126 -4.54 1.77 -13.20
N GLY A 127 -3.77 0.97 -13.92
CA GLY A 127 -4.29 -0.19 -14.66
C GLY A 127 -4.75 -1.31 -13.75
N ALA A 128 -4.08 -1.53 -12.61
CA ALA A 128 -4.46 -2.54 -11.65
C ALA A 128 -5.87 -2.28 -11.07
N ILE A 129 -6.20 -1.01 -10.79
CA ILE A 129 -7.56 -0.63 -10.37
C ILE A 129 -8.59 -0.98 -11.46
N LEU A 130 -8.34 -0.55 -12.70
CA LEU A 130 -9.26 -0.79 -13.81
C LEU A 130 -9.43 -2.28 -14.10
N ALA A 131 -8.32 -3.04 -14.14
CA ALA A 131 -8.33 -4.47 -14.40
C ALA A 131 -9.06 -5.25 -13.31
N SER A 132 -8.87 -4.88 -12.04
CA SER A 132 -9.60 -5.49 -10.92
C SER A 132 -11.10 -5.24 -11.00
N VAL A 133 -11.54 -4.03 -11.36
CA VAL A 133 -12.97 -3.74 -11.54
C VAL A 133 -13.56 -4.56 -12.70
N ARG A 134 -12.84 -4.66 -13.82
CA ARG A 134 -13.25 -5.50 -14.97
C ARG A 134 -13.37 -6.97 -14.57
N GLN A 135 -12.37 -7.48 -13.83
CA GLN A 135 -12.36 -8.87 -13.37
C GLN A 135 -13.50 -9.14 -12.39
N TYR A 136 -13.76 -8.21 -11.45
CA TYR A 136 -14.90 -8.31 -10.52
C TYR A 136 -16.23 -8.48 -11.27
N ILE A 137 -16.49 -7.58 -12.24
CA ILE A 137 -17.72 -7.61 -13.03
C ILE A 137 -17.83 -8.93 -13.82
N LYS A 138 -16.71 -9.38 -14.40
CA LYS A 138 -16.66 -10.65 -15.12
C LYS A 138 -16.99 -11.84 -14.22
N ASP A 139 -16.34 -11.92 -13.06
CA ASP A 139 -16.53 -13.03 -12.11
C ASP A 139 -17.96 -13.08 -11.60
N LYS A 140 -18.55 -11.90 -11.27
CA LYS A 140 -19.95 -11.78 -10.86
C LYS A 140 -20.90 -12.31 -11.95
N ASN A 141 -20.70 -11.92 -13.21
CA ASN A 141 -21.54 -12.33 -14.32
C ASN A 141 -21.39 -13.82 -14.68
N GLU A 142 -20.24 -14.41 -14.37
CA GLU A 142 -19.98 -15.84 -14.56
C GLU A 142 -20.34 -16.69 -13.33
N GLY A 143 -20.93 -16.10 -12.29
CA GLY A 143 -21.35 -16.79 -11.06
C GLY A 143 -20.17 -17.21 -10.15
N ARG A 144 -18.99 -16.63 -10.35
CA ARG A 144 -17.84 -16.84 -9.46
C ARG A 144 -17.86 -15.84 -8.30
N ASN A 145 -17.16 -16.16 -7.20
CA ASN A 145 -16.99 -15.23 -6.10
C ASN A 145 -16.02 -14.09 -6.50
N PRO A 146 -16.47 -12.83 -6.60
CA PRO A 146 -15.61 -11.72 -7.01
C PRO A 146 -14.90 -11.02 -5.84
N GLU A 147 -15.17 -11.41 -4.58
CA GLU A 147 -14.73 -10.66 -3.40
C GLU A 147 -13.21 -10.66 -3.21
N ASP A 148 -12.53 -11.73 -3.61
CA ASP A 148 -11.06 -11.79 -3.55
C ASP A 148 -10.44 -10.71 -4.44
N VAL A 149 -10.99 -10.51 -5.65
CA VAL A 149 -10.56 -9.46 -6.58
C VAL A 149 -10.87 -8.07 -6.02
N MET A 150 -12.04 -7.91 -5.36
CA MET A 150 -12.40 -6.63 -4.75
C MET A 150 -11.46 -6.25 -3.60
N ALA A 151 -11.00 -7.20 -2.80
CA ALA A 151 -10.06 -6.93 -1.73
C ALA A 151 -8.75 -6.31 -2.25
N TYR A 152 -8.23 -6.79 -3.39
CA TYR A 152 -7.09 -6.19 -4.08
C TYR A 152 -7.42 -4.81 -4.66
N CYS A 153 -8.55 -4.68 -5.35
CA CYS A 153 -9.01 -3.40 -5.89
C CYS A 153 -9.12 -2.31 -4.82
N VAL A 154 -9.68 -2.64 -3.65
CA VAL A 154 -9.80 -1.74 -2.50
C VAL A 154 -8.44 -1.22 -2.05
N HIS A 155 -7.45 -2.11 -2.01
CA HIS A 155 -6.07 -1.75 -1.65
C HIS A 155 -5.46 -0.78 -2.67
N TYR A 156 -5.50 -1.11 -3.96
CA TYR A 156 -4.97 -0.26 -5.03
C TYR A 156 -5.64 1.12 -5.08
N VAL A 157 -6.93 1.19 -4.78
CA VAL A 157 -7.64 2.48 -4.66
C VAL A 157 -7.10 3.30 -3.48
N GLY A 158 -6.70 2.65 -2.40
CA GLY A 158 -5.99 3.30 -1.29
C GLY A 158 -4.65 3.88 -1.75
N ASP A 159 -3.83 3.07 -2.41
CA ASP A 159 -2.51 3.45 -2.92
C ASP A 159 -2.57 4.61 -3.92
N LEU A 160 -3.63 4.70 -4.73
CA LEU A 160 -3.83 5.76 -5.70
C LEU A 160 -3.72 7.16 -5.10
N SER A 161 -4.18 7.34 -3.86
CA SER A 161 -4.13 8.64 -3.19
C SER A 161 -2.85 8.85 -2.37
N MET A 162 -1.99 7.85 -2.23
CA MET A 162 -0.70 8.01 -1.58
C MET A 162 0.27 8.75 -2.52
N PRO A 163 0.74 9.96 -2.16
CA PRO A 163 1.53 10.79 -3.08
C PRO A 163 2.77 10.09 -3.64
N LEU A 164 3.52 9.39 -2.80
CA LEU A 164 4.78 8.76 -3.20
C LEU A 164 4.59 7.48 -4.03
N HIS A 165 3.38 6.93 -4.12
CA HIS A 165 3.04 5.86 -5.07
C HIS A 165 2.82 6.36 -6.50
N ASN A 166 2.84 7.68 -6.70
CA ASN A 166 2.63 8.34 -7.98
C ASN A 166 3.86 9.11 -8.47
N THR A 167 5.00 9.01 -7.78
CA THR A 167 6.27 9.67 -8.10
C THR A 167 7.40 8.65 -8.20
N PRO A 168 8.55 8.98 -8.82
CA PRO A 168 9.68 8.06 -8.91
C PRO A 168 10.18 7.62 -7.53
N PHE A 169 10.72 6.41 -7.44
CA PHE A 169 11.37 5.92 -6.22
C PHE A 169 12.79 6.49 -6.09
N ASP A 170 12.90 7.82 -5.99
CA ASP A 170 14.12 8.59 -5.83
C ASP A 170 14.57 8.71 -4.35
N GLU A 171 15.56 9.55 -4.09
CA GLU A 171 16.12 9.72 -2.75
C GLU A 171 15.10 10.32 -1.75
N PHE A 172 14.21 11.23 -2.20
CA PHE A 172 13.16 11.78 -1.35
C PHE A 172 12.13 10.69 -1.00
N ASN A 173 11.67 9.95 -2.00
CA ASN A 173 10.71 8.87 -1.84
C ASN A 173 11.29 7.80 -0.90
N LYS A 174 12.50 7.29 -1.15
CA LYS A 174 13.19 6.32 -0.28
C LYS A 174 13.28 6.79 1.17
N LYS A 175 13.59 8.07 1.38
CA LYS A 175 13.79 8.63 2.73
C LYS A 175 12.49 8.76 3.51
N TYR A 176 11.40 9.18 2.86
CA TYR A 176 10.17 9.59 3.55
C TYR A 176 8.98 8.65 3.35
N HIS A 177 9.10 7.63 2.51
CA HIS A 177 8.01 6.72 2.15
C HIS A 177 7.28 6.17 3.38
N MET A 178 8.02 5.45 4.22
CA MET A 178 7.48 4.82 5.44
C MET A 178 6.82 5.83 6.41
N GLN A 179 7.37 7.04 6.50
CA GLN A 179 6.82 8.06 7.39
C GLN A 179 5.52 8.66 6.83
N LEU A 180 5.43 8.80 5.51
CA LEU A 180 4.24 9.30 4.83
C LEU A 180 3.12 8.26 4.85
N ASP A 181 3.44 6.99 4.63
CA ASP A 181 2.47 5.89 4.70
C ASP A 181 1.86 5.75 6.10
N GLY A 182 2.67 5.95 7.14
CA GLY A 182 2.26 5.81 8.54
C GLY A 182 1.70 7.07 9.19
N ILE A 183 1.63 8.22 8.47
CA ILE A 183 1.40 9.53 9.10
C ILE A 183 0.11 9.66 9.94
N ILE A 184 -0.91 8.88 9.62
CA ILE A 184 -2.19 8.83 10.33
C ILE A 184 -2.59 7.41 10.74
N ASP A 185 -1.75 6.39 10.46
CA ASP A 185 -2.13 4.98 10.63
C ASP A 185 -2.54 4.64 12.06
N ASP A 186 -1.84 5.20 13.06
CA ASP A 186 -2.11 4.91 14.47
C ASP A 186 -3.49 5.41 14.94
N GLU A 187 -4.04 6.45 14.29
CA GLU A 187 -5.28 7.09 14.76
C GLU A 187 -6.48 6.90 13.83
N ILE A 188 -6.26 6.58 12.53
CA ILE A 188 -7.30 6.70 11.51
C ILE A 188 -8.47 5.75 11.69
N LEU A 189 -8.25 4.52 12.17
CA LEU A 189 -9.32 3.54 12.40
C LEU A 189 -10.30 4.00 13.51
N ASP A 190 -9.81 4.72 14.51
CA ASP A 190 -10.62 5.29 15.58
C ASP A 190 -11.28 6.61 15.15
N ASN A 191 -10.82 7.18 14.04
CA ASN A 191 -11.26 8.46 13.49
C ASN A 191 -11.85 8.36 12.09
N VAL A 192 -12.45 7.23 11.72
CA VAL A 192 -13.04 7.01 10.38
C VAL A 192 -14.05 8.09 10.01
N SER A 193 -14.79 8.64 10.99
CA SER A 193 -15.75 9.73 10.77
C SER A 193 -15.12 11.05 10.30
N LYS A 194 -13.81 11.24 10.46
CA LYS A 194 -13.07 12.39 9.93
C LYS A 194 -12.80 12.27 8.42
N ILE A 195 -12.92 11.06 7.85
CA ILE A 195 -12.74 10.83 6.40
C ILE A 195 -13.94 11.41 5.67
N LYS A 196 -13.71 12.48 4.90
CA LYS A 196 -14.78 13.15 4.14
C LYS A 196 -15.05 12.38 2.84
N ILE A 197 -16.28 11.89 2.69
CA ILE A 197 -16.75 11.24 1.47
C ILE A 197 -17.44 12.28 0.59
N ASN A 198 -16.89 12.50 -0.60
CA ASN A 198 -17.50 13.31 -1.63
C ASN A 198 -18.28 12.42 -2.60
N HIS A 199 -19.39 12.94 -3.11
CA HIS A 199 -20.18 12.22 -4.12
C HIS A 199 -19.42 12.14 -5.45
N ILE A 200 -19.20 10.91 -5.94
CA ILE A 200 -18.67 10.61 -7.27
C ILE A 200 -19.70 9.72 -7.98
N SER A 201 -20.04 10.04 -9.22
CA SER A 201 -20.95 9.24 -10.03
C SER A 201 -20.17 8.52 -11.13
N ILE A 202 -20.14 7.19 -11.08
CA ILE A 202 -19.55 6.32 -12.11
C ILE A 202 -20.70 5.59 -12.78
N LYS A 203 -20.96 5.89 -14.06
CA LYS A 203 -21.98 5.25 -14.89
C LYS A 203 -21.37 4.37 -15.98
N SER A 204 -20.11 4.60 -16.31
CA SER A 204 -19.36 3.91 -17.35
C SER A 204 -17.90 3.68 -16.92
N GLU A 205 -17.23 2.79 -17.63
CA GLU A 205 -15.79 2.59 -17.47
C GLU A 205 -15.00 3.88 -17.73
N ASN A 206 -15.43 4.69 -18.69
CA ASN A 206 -14.80 5.98 -18.97
C ASN A 206 -14.91 6.95 -17.77
N ASP A 207 -16.00 6.89 -17.00
CA ASP A 207 -16.14 7.69 -15.78
C ASP A 207 -15.14 7.23 -14.73
N LEU A 208 -14.99 5.90 -14.54
CA LEU A 208 -13.99 5.32 -13.65
C LEU A 208 -12.58 5.76 -14.05
N ILE A 209 -12.21 5.63 -15.31
CA ILE A 209 -10.90 6.03 -15.83
C ILE A 209 -10.64 7.52 -15.56
N ARG A 210 -11.62 8.40 -15.78
CA ARG A 210 -11.50 9.84 -15.50
C ARG A 210 -11.23 10.12 -14.03
N GLU A 211 -11.88 9.41 -13.12
CA GLU A 211 -11.68 9.60 -11.68
C GLU A 211 -10.31 9.07 -11.23
N ILE A 212 -9.86 7.92 -11.75
CA ILE A 212 -8.50 7.42 -11.52
C ILE A 212 -7.48 8.48 -11.94
N VAL A 213 -7.59 9.00 -13.17
CA VAL A 213 -6.70 10.04 -13.72
C VAL A 213 -6.72 11.31 -12.85
N ARG A 214 -7.90 11.75 -12.42
CA ARG A 214 -8.05 12.95 -11.58
C ARG A 214 -7.31 12.79 -10.26
N ILE A 215 -7.54 11.68 -9.56
CA ILE A 215 -6.93 11.45 -8.24
C ILE A 215 -5.43 11.23 -8.39
N ALA A 216 -4.98 10.44 -9.34
CA ALA A 216 -3.57 10.22 -9.62
C ALA A 216 -2.80 11.54 -9.86
N ASN A 217 -3.34 12.44 -10.69
CA ASN A 217 -2.73 13.75 -10.93
C ASN A 217 -2.70 14.63 -9.66
N ILE A 218 -3.73 14.58 -8.81
CA ILE A 218 -3.75 15.31 -7.52
C ILE A 218 -2.66 14.77 -6.60
N SER A 219 -2.58 13.45 -6.44
CA SER A 219 -1.63 12.77 -5.56
C SER A 219 -0.19 12.98 -6.03
N MET A 220 0.08 12.80 -7.32
CA MET A 220 1.38 13.05 -7.93
C MET A 220 1.86 14.50 -7.73
N LYS A 221 0.98 15.50 -7.97
CA LYS A 221 1.31 16.91 -7.74
C LYS A 221 1.63 17.20 -6.28
N LEU A 222 0.93 16.56 -5.35
CA LEU A 222 1.25 16.66 -3.93
C LEU A 222 2.62 16.05 -3.65
N GLY A 223 2.93 14.86 -4.19
CA GLY A 223 4.23 14.20 -4.01
C GLY A 223 5.40 15.09 -4.42
N PHE A 224 5.36 15.65 -5.64
CA PHE A 224 6.40 16.60 -6.11
C PHE A 224 6.46 17.91 -5.32
N ARG A 225 5.34 18.36 -4.76
CA ARG A 225 5.34 19.53 -3.87
C ARG A 225 6.03 19.22 -2.54
N LEU A 226 5.75 18.05 -1.94
CA LEU A 226 6.40 17.60 -0.70
C LEU A 226 7.91 17.47 -0.90
N GLU A 227 8.32 16.92 -2.05
CA GLU A 227 9.74 16.84 -2.44
C GLU A 227 10.38 18.23 -2.53
N ALA A 228 9.76 19.14 -3.29
CA ALA A 228 10.27 20.51 -3.46
C ALA A 228 10.36 21.30 -2.15
N GLU A 229 9.43 21.07 -1.23
CA GLU A 229 9.39 21.68 0.10
C GLU A 229 10.21 20.88 1.14
N ASN A 230 10.75 19.72 0.77
CA ASN A 230 11.49 18.78 1.63
C ASN A 230 10.80 18.53 2.98
N ARG A 231 9.51 18.20 2.94
CA ARG A 231 8.68 17.96 4.12
C ARG A 231 7.76 16.76 4.00
N LEU A 232 7.26 16.31 5.13
CA LEU A 232 6.16 15.34 5.19
C LEU A 232 4.79 16.00 4.92
N MET A 233 3.78 15.21 4.63
CA MET A 233 2.38 15.65 4.67
C MET A 233 2.01 16.13 6.07
N THR A 234 1.09 17.06 6.15
CA THR A 234 0.33 17.28 7.37
C THR A 234 -0.75 16.21 7.52
N LYS A 235 -1.25 15.99 8.73
CA LYS A 235 -2.40 15.08 8.95
C LYS A 235 -3.63 15.50 8.12
N ASP A 236 -3.88 16.80 7.99
CA ASP A 236 -4.98 17.32 7.17
C ASP A 236 -4.80 17.00 5.68
N GLU A 237 -3.57 17.07 5.15
CA GLU A 237 -3.28 16.64 3.79
C GLU A 237 -3.52 15.13 3.64
N ALA A 238 -3.09 14.31 4.60
CA ALA A 238 -3.31 12.88 4.60
C ALA A 238 -4.81 12.52 4.65
N TYR A 239 -5.60 13.12 5.54
CA TYR A 239 -7.05 12.92 5.57
C TYR A 239 -7.75 13.34 4.27
N ARG A 240 -7.28 14.42 3.60
CA ARG A 240 -7.79 14.79 2.28
C ARG A 240 -7.49 13.73 1.22
N GLN A 241 -6.27 13.18 1.20
CA GLN A 241 -5.90 12.12 0.27
C GLN A 241 -6.73 10.85 0.50
N VAL A 242 -6.81 10.39 1.74
CA VAL A 242 -7.65 9.25 2.12
C VAL A 242 -9.12 9.46 1.75
N GLY A 243 -9.64 10.69 1.89
CA GLY A 243 -10.99 11.05 1.47
C GLY A 243 -11.22 10.90 -0.03
N LEU A 244 -10.19 11.16 -0.88
CA LEU A 244 -10.27 10.93 -2.33
C LEU A 244 -10.44 9.44 -2.63
N SER A 245 -9.60 8.57 -2.04
CA SER A 245 -9.69 7.13 -2.20
C SER A 245 -11.00 6.55 -1.69
N ALA A 246 -11.42 6.93 -0.49
CA ALA A 246 -12.68 6.45 0.08
C ALA A 246 -13.89 6.86 -0.77
N SER A 247 -13.87 8.08 -1.35
CA SER A 247 -14.92 8.56 -2.26
C SER A 247 -14.96 7.76 -3.56
N LEU A 248 -13.78 7.51 -4.17
CA LEU A 248 -13.68 6.69 -5.38
C LEU A 248 -14.14 5.25 -5.11
N LEU A 249 -13.65 4.64 -4.03
CA LEU A 249 -14.03 3.28 -3.67
C LEU A 249 -15.53 3.15 -3.49
N LYS A 250 -16.17 4.08 -2.76
CA LYS A 250 -17.63 4.10 -2.61
C LYS A 250 -18.34 4.13 -3.96
N ALA A 251 -17.86 4.93 -4.90
CA ALA A 251 -18.43 5.02 -6.23
C ALA A 251 -18.21 3.73 -7.06
N ILE A 252 -17.04 3.09 -6.93
CA ILE A 252 -16.75 1.78 -7.55
C ILE A 252 -17.71 0.72 -7.02
N LEU A 253 -17.91 0.63 -5.70
CA LEU A 253 -18.84 -0.34 -5.11
C LEU A 253 -20.26 -0.19 -5.68
N VAL A 254 -20.78 1.05 -5.76
CA VAL A 254 -22.09 1.32 -6.38
C VAL A 254 -22.11 0.94 -7.86
N TYR A 255 -21.04 1.22 -8.59
CA TYR A 255 -20.92 0.91 -10.01
C TYR A 255 -20.94 -0.60 -10.28
N VAL A 256 -20.16 -1.39 -9.56
CA VAL A 256 -20.08 -2.85 -9.75
C VAL A 256 -21.34 -3.56 -9.26
N ASP A 257 -22.03 -3.01 -8.27
CA ASP A 257 -23.33 -3.54 -7.82
C ASP A 257 -24.41 -3.40 -8.89
N SER A 258 -24.31 -2.37 -9.75
CA SER A 258 -25.25 -2.09 -10.84
C SER A 258 -25.00 -2.94 -12.10
N LYS A 259 -23.94 -3.75 -12.15
CA LYS A 259 -23.54 -4.61 -13.28
C LYS A 259 -23.83 -6.07 -12.97
#